data_712f5a15ba3756414388c7530ad33b0e
#
_entry.id   712f5a15ba3756414388c7530ad33b0e
#
_cell.length_a   1.000
_cell.length_b   1.000
_cell.length_c   1.000
_cell.angle_alpha   90.00
_cell.angle_beta   90.00
_cell.angle_gamma   90.00
#
_symmetry.space_group_name_H-M   'P 1'
#
loop_
_entity.id
_entity.type
_entity.pdbx_description
1 polymer ?
#
loop_
_entity_poly.entity_id
_entity_poly.type
_entity_poly.pdbx_seq_one_letter_code
_entity_poly.pdbx_strand_id
1 'polypeptide(L)'
;MRRMASPINDAKGTPPEYGDTKAQAASVFAKIQKLLQAQGLDMKDVVSMTVMLGPDPKTGKLDFAGMQSEYVKYFGTKDQPNKPARSAFQAANLAASWALLEVEVIAVRSK
;
A
#
# COMPACT_ATOMS: atom_id res chain seq x y z
N MET A 1 0.14 6.66 -9.89
CA MET A 1 0.62 7.05 -8.54
C MET A 1 1.25 5.83 -7.89
N ARG A 2 2.44 5.99 -7.34
CA ARG A 2 3.19 4.90 -6.67
C ARG A 2 3.65 5.37 -5.30
N ARG A 3 3.44 4.57 -4.26
CA ARG A 3 3.75 4.97 -2.89
C ARG A 3 4.31 3.82 -2.06
N MET A 4 5.13 4.19 -1.08
CA MET A 4 5.68 3.36 -0.03
C MET A 4 5.27 3.92 1.33
N ALA A 5 5.47 3.14 2.39
CA ALA A 5 5.08 3.53 3.74
C ALA A 5 5.84 4.76 4.25
N SER A 6 5.21 5.46 5.19
CA SER A 6 5.87 6.48 6.00
C SER A 6 6.40 5.84 7.29
N PRO A 7 7.44 6.41 7.94
CA PRO A 7 7.94 5.86 9.19
C PRO A 7 6.88 5.84 10.29
N ILE A 8 6.90 4.79 11.10
CA ILE A 8 6.10 4.72 12.33
C ILE A 8 6.76 5.55 13.41
N ASN A 9 8.08 5.48 13.48
CA ASN A 9 8.87 6.18 14.46
C ASN A 9 10.08 6.80 13.77
N ASP A 10 10.15 8.14 13.79
CA ASP A 10 11.24 8.90 13.21
C ASP A 10 11.84 9.87 14.24
N ALA A 11 11.75 9.52 15.53
CA ALA A 11 12.28 10.34 16.60
C ALA A 11 13.77 10.67 16.36
N LYS A 12 14.15 11.92 16.64
CA LYS A 12 15.51 12.39 16.44
C LYS A 12 16.51 11.51 17.20
N GLY A 13 17.54 11.07 16.51
CA GLY A 13 18.61 10.24 17.08
C GLY A 13 18.34 8.75 17.02
N THR A 14 17.19 8.31 16.45
CA THR A 14 16.89 6.90 16.23
C THR A 14 16.65 6.62 14.75
N PRO A 15 17.01 5.41 14.25
CA PRO A 15 16.66 5.03 12.89
C PRO A 15 15.13 5.01 12.71
N PRO A 16 14.60 5.47 11.57
CA PRO A 16 13.18 5.37 11.32
C PRO A 16 12.70 3.91 11.29
N GLU A 17 11.53 3.65 11.89
CA GLU A 17 10.90 2.36 11.86
C GLU A 17 9.69 2.40 10.91
N TYR A 18 9.54 1.36 10.10
CA TYR A 18 8.47 1.28 9.11
C TYR A 18 7.47 0.17 9.40
N GLY A 19 7.82 -0.76 10.29
CA GLY A 19 6.95 -1.86 10.66
C GLY A 19 7.02 -3.04 9.69
N ASP A 20 6.18 -4.03 9.94
CA ASP A 20 6.02 -5.20 9.08
C ASP A 20 5.19 -4.88 7.82
N THR A 21 4.96 -5.88 6.98
CA THR A 21 4.20 -5.69 5.75
C THR A 21 2.80 -5.16 6.01
N LYS A 22 2.11 -5.68 7.03
CA LYS A 22 0.78 -5.20 7.38
C LYS A 22 0.78 -3.73 7.78
N ALA A 23 1.72 -3.33 8.64
CA ALA A 23 1.85 -1.93 9.07
C ALA A 23 2.19 -1.02 7.89
N GLN A 24 3.08 -1.46 7.01
CA GLN A 24 3.43 -0.69 5.81
C GLN A 24 2.24 -0.59 4.85
N ALA A 25 1.46 -1.65 4.69
CA ALA A 25 0.26 -1.63 3.87
C ALA A 25 -0.77 -0.62 4.40
N ALA A 26 -1.01 -0.61 5.72
CA ALA A 26 -1.90 0.36 6.33
C ALA A 26 -1.46 1.79 6.03
N SER A 27 -0.17 2.07 6.16
CA SER A 27 0.40 3.39 5.86
C SER A 27 0.23 3.77 4.38
N VAL A 28 0.54 2.84 3.48
CA VAL A 28 0.49 3.09 2.03
C VAL A 28 -0.94 3.36 1.57
N PHE A 29 -1.90 2.52 1.96
CA PHE A 29 -3.29 2.70 1.54
C PHE A 29 -3.88 3.99 2.09
N ALA A 30 -3.61 4.34 3.36
CA ALA A 30 -4.05 5.60 3.92
C ALA A 30 -3.46 6.79 3.17
N LYS A 31 -2.20 6.72 2.80
CA LYS A 31 -1.50 7.77 2.03
C LYS A 31 -2.10 7.92 0.63
N ILE A 32 -2.36 6.81 -0.04
CA ILE A 32 -2.97 6.82 -1.39
C ILE A 32 -4.36 7.45 -1.32
N GLN A 33 -5.18 7.03 -0.35
CA GLN A 33 -6.52 7.59 -0.19
C GLN A 33 -6.47 9.11 0.02
N LYS A 34 -5.59 9.57 0.89
CA LYS A 34 -5.43 11.00 1.18
C LYS A 34 -5.02 11.78 -0.07
N LEU A 35 -4.09 11.24 -0.86
CA LEU A 35 -3.65 11.88 -2.11
C LEU A 35 -4.76 11.91 -3.15
N LEU A 36 -5.56 10.85 -3.26
CA LEU A 36 -6.71 10.83 -4.16
C LEU A 36 -7.75 11.86 -3.74
N GLN A 37 -8.06 11.94 -2.44
CA GLN A 37 -9.02 12.92 -1.93
C GLN A 37 -8.58 14.36 -2.20
N ALA A 38 -7.28 14.63 -2.15
CA ALA A 38 -6.73 15.94 -2.50
C ALA A 38 -6.97 16.29 -3.98
N GLN A 39 -7.20 15.31 -4.83
CA GLN A 39 -7.52 15.50 -6.26
C GLN A 39 -9.03 15.39 -6.55
N GLY A 40 -9.87 15.35 -5.52
CA GLY A 40 -11.30 15.17 -5.68
C GLY A 40 -11.71 13.74 -6.07
N LEU A 41 -10.83 12.77 -5.82
CA LEU A 41 -11.06 11.34 -6.09
C LEU A 41 -11.10 10.58 -4.77
N ASP A 42 -11.40 9.29 -4.84
CA ASP A 42 -11.31 8.39 -3.69
C ASP A 42 -11.01 6.96 -4.16
N MET A 43 -10.95 6.04 -3.23
CA MET A 43 -10.63 4.63 -3.52
C MET A 43 -11.62 4.01 -4.53
N LYS A 44 -12.87 4.45 -4.56
CA LYS A 44 -13.86 4.00 -5.54
C LYS A 44 -13.46 4.26 -6.99
N ASP A 45 -12.58 5.24 -7.20
CA ASP A 45 -12.15 5.66 -8.54
C ASP A 45 -10.91 4.91 -9.02
N VAL A 46 -10.31 4.07 -8.17
CA VAL A 46 -9.14 3.26 -8.54
C VAL A 46 -9.59 2.12 -9.44
N VAL A 47 -9.06 2.07 -10.65
CA VAL A 47 -9.42 1.06 -11.66
C VAL A 47 -8.34 0.01 -11.84
N SER A 48 -7.09 0.32 -11.49
CA SER A 48 -5.97 -0.60 -11.63
C SER A 48 -5.01 -0.42 -10.47
N MET A 49 -4.46 -1.54 -9.98
CA MET A 49 -3.50 -1.55 -8.90
C MET A 49 -2.42 -2.58 -9.16
N THR A 50 -1.18 -2.21 -8.90
CA THR A 50 -0.04 -3.13 -8.90
C THR A 50 0.58 -3.10 -7.50
N VAL A 51 0.69 -4.27 -6.89
CA VAL A 51 1.30 -4.43 -5.55
C VAL A 51 2.60 -5.21 -5.72
N MET A 52 3.71 -4.57 -5.37
CA MET A 52 5.04 -5.19 -5.39
C MET A 52 5.42 -5.49 -3.95
N LEU A 53 5.68 -6.76 -3.66
CA LEU A 53 5.99 -7.22 -2.30
C LEU A 53 7.41 -7.73 -2.22
N GLY A 54 8.11 -7.37 -1.14
CA GLY A 54 9.41 -7.91 -0.82
C GLY A 54 9.33 -8.85 0.38
N PRO A 55 10.29 -9.80 0.51
CA PRO A 55 10.31 -10.69 1.66
C PRO A 55 10.67 -9.91 2.94
N ASP A 56 9.99 -10.24 4.04
CA ASP A 56 10.33 -9.72 5.35
C ASP A 56 11.63 -10.37 5.79
N PRO A 57 12.69 -9.59 6.12
CA PRO A 57 13.97 -10.18 6.55
C PRO A 57 13.87 -10.99 7.83
N LYS A 58 12.85 -10.75 8.65
CA LYS A 58 12.64 -11.53 9.88
C LYS A 58 12.12 -12.93 9.63
N THR A 59 11.40 -13.14 8.52
CA THR A 59 10.78 -14.44 8.19
C THR A 59 11.36 -15.05 6.93
N GLY A 60 12.01 -14.27 6.08
CA GLY A 60 12.49 -14.69 4.77
C GLY A 60 11.40 -14.86 3.75
N LYS A 61 10.15 -14.49 4.07
CA LYS A 61 8.99 -14.69 3.21
C LYS A 61 8.24 -13.39 3.04
N LEU A 62 7.58 -13.22 1.87
CA LEU A 62 6.65 -12.11 1.70
C LEU A 62 5.36 -12.39 2.48
N ASP A 63 4.72 -11.32 2.94
CA ASP A 63 3.48 -11.43 3.72
C ASP A 63 2.30 -10.89 2.90
N PHE A 64 1.79 -11.73 2.01
CA PHE A 64 0.60 -11.39 1.23
C PHE A 64 -0.63 -11.20 2.13
N ALA A 65 -0.79 -12.05 3.14
CA ALA A 65 -1.95 -12.00 4.03
C ALA A 65 -2.01 -10.67 4.80
N GLY A 66 -0.88 -10.16 5.24
CA GLY A 66 -0.81 -8.85 5.92
C GLY A 66 -1.24 -7.72 5.02
N MET A 67 -0.76 -7.69 3.79
CA MET A 67 -1.19 -6.71 2.80
C MET A 67 -2.69 -6.84 2.51
N GLN A 68 -3.16 -8.05 2.27
CA GLN A 68 -4.56 -8.32 1.91
C GLN A 68 -5.51 -7.89 3.04
N SER A 69 -5.11 -8.10 4.30
CA SER A 69 -5.93 -7.71 5.45
C SER A 69 -6.18 -6.20 5.52
N GLU A 70 -5.25 -5.41 5.01
CA GLU A 70 -5.41 -3.96 4.93
C GLU A 70 -6.15 -3.55 3.66
N TYR A 71 -5.90 -4.24 2.55
CA TYR A 71 -6.58 -3.99 1.28
C TYR A 71 -8.11 -4.10 1.41
N VAL A 72 -8.60 -5.13 2.10
CA VAL A 72 -10.05 -5.37 2.20
C VAL A 72 -10.78 -4.33 3.05
N LYS A 73 -10.08 -3.47 3.75
CA LYS A 73 -10.67 -2.34 4.47
C LYS A 73 -11.10 -1.21 3.54
N TYR A 74 -10.55 -1.15 2.33
CA TYR A 74 -10.76 -0.08 1.36
C TYR A 74 -11.52 -0.52 0.12
N PHE A 75 -11.46 -1.81 -0.24
CA PHE A 75 -11.99 -2.31 -1.50
C PHE A 75 -12.89 -3.52 -1.26
N GLY A 76 -14.05 -3.54 -1.93
CA GLY A 76 -14.99 -4.63 -1.78
C GLY A 76 -15.71 -4.60 -0.43
N THR A 77 -15.86 -3.42 0.17
CA THR A 77 -16.60 -3.24 1.41
C THR A 77 -18.06 -2.93 1.11
N LYS A 78 -18.91 -2.99 2.12
CA LYS A 78 -20.32 -2.62 1.99
C LYS A 78 -20.48 -1.18 1.49
N ASP A 79 -19.66 -0.26 2.02
CA ASP A 79 -19.75 1.16 1.69
C ASP A 79 -18.97 1.52 0.43
N GLN A 80 -17.93 0.75 0.10
CA GLN A 80 -17.14 0.95 -1.12
C GLN A 80 -16.92 -0.42 -1.80
N PRO A 81 -17.91 -0.89 -2.60
CA PRO A 81 -17.87 -2.24 -3.18
C PRO A 81 -16.93 -2.39 -4.38
N ASN A 82 -16.47 -1.30 -4.96
CA ASN A 82 -15.63 -1.35 -6.16
C ASN A 82 -14.26 -1.94 -5.86
N LYS A 83 -13.78 -2.79 -6.75
CA LYS A 83 -12.44 -3.39 -6.68
C LYS A 83 -11.69 -3.08 -7.97
N PRO A 84 -10.41 -2.68 -7.88
CA PRO A 84 -9.59 -2.50 -9.09
C PRO A 84 -9.16 -3.85 -9.66
N ALA A 85 -8.80 -3.85 -10.94
CA ALA A 85 -7.97 -4.91 -11.48
C ALA A 85 -6.62 -4.84 -10.76
N ARG A 86 -6.18 -5.94 -10.14
CA ARG A 86 -4.99 -5.94 -9.31
C ARG A 86 -4.04 -7.06 -9.67
N SER A 87 -2.75 -6.70 -9.85
CA SER A 87 -1.65 -7.66 -9.90
C SER A 87 -0.84 -7.53 -8.62
N ALA A 88 -0.48 -8.64 -8.00
CA ALA A 88 0.38 -8.67 -6.84
C ALA A 88 1.49 -9.70 -7.08
N PHE A 89 2.75 -9.32 -6.88
CA PHE A 89 3.87 -10.20 -7.13
C PHE A 89 5.05 -9.84 -6.22
N GLN A 90 6.00 -10.77 -6.12
CA GLN A 90 7.24 -10.54 -5.40
C GLN A 90 8.24 -9.82 -6.31
N ALA A 91 8.79 -8.71 -5.81
CA ALA A 91 9.89 -8.02 -6.45
C ALA A 91 11.20 -8.44 -5.78
N ALA A 92 12.27 -8.57 -6.57
CA ALA A 92 13.59 -8.90 -6.03
C ALA A 92 14.11 -7.78 -5.13
N ASN A 93 13.94 -6.52 -5.56
CA ASN A 93 14.31 -5.34 -4.79
C ASN A 93 13.25 -4.27 -4.96
N LEU A 94 13.04 -3.50 -3.91
CA LEU A 94 12.21 -2.30 -3.94
C LEU A 94 13.11 -1.06 -3.87
N ALA A 95 12.53 0.11 -4.17
CA ALA A 95 13.31 1.36 -4.26
C ALA A 95 14.00 1.72 -2.95
N ALA A 96 13.41 1.36 -1.80
CA ALA A 96 14.00 1.58 -0.49
C ALA A 96 14.28 0.24 0.18
N SER A 97 15.43 0.11 0.85
CA SER A 97 15.85 -1.15 1.46
C SER A 97 14.93 -1.61 2.60
N TRP A 98 14.23 -0.69 3.27
CA TRP A 98 13.29 -1.00 4.35
C TRP A 98 11.90 -1.36 3.83
N ALA A 99 11.60 -1.09 2.56
CA ALA A 99 10.26 -1.27 2.03
C ALA A 99 9.93 -2.75 1.84
N LEU A 100 8.79 -3.18 2.38
CA LEU A 100 8.26 -4.53 2.22
C LEU A 100 7.14 -4.57 1.20
N LEU A 101 6.63 -3.41 0.79
CA LEU A 101 5.74 -3.31 -0.36
C LEU A 101 5.80 -1.92 -0.97
N GLU A 102 5.38 -1.87 -2.22
CA GLU A 102 5.18 -0.64 -2.97
C GLU A 102 3.90 -0.81 -3.77
N VAL A 103 3.06 0.21 -3.80
CA VAL A 103 1.75 0.14 -4.45
C VAL A 103 1.63 1.23 -5.50
N GLU A 104 1.25 0.81 -6.71
CA GLU A 104 0.95 1.72 -7.81
C GLU A 104 -0.54 1.63 -8.14
N VAL A 105 -1.20 2.77 -8.26
CA VAL A 105 -2.62 2.82 -8.63
C VAL A 105 -2.83 3.73 -9.82
N ILE A 106 -3.86 3.38 -10.61
CA ILE A 106 -4.42 4.23 -11.64
C ILE A 106 -5.86 4.51 -11.24
N ALA A 107 -6.21 5.77 -11.10
CA ALA A 107 -7.55 6.20 -10.81
C ALA A 107 -8.09 7.03 -11.97
N VAL A 108 -9.39 6.90 -12.23
CA VAL A 108 -10.05 7.58 -13.34
C VAL A 108 -11.18 8.43 -12.78
N ARG A 109 -11.21 9.68 -13.21
CA ARG A 109 -12.26 10.62 -12.82
C ARG A 109 -13.56 10.26 -13.53
N SER A 110 -14.62 10.08 -12.75
CA SER A 110 -15.97 9.86 -13.30
C SER A 110 -16.47 11.14 -13.95
N LYS A 111 -17.21 10.96 -15.03
CA LYS A 111 -17.89 12.09 -15.68
C LYS A 111 -19.18 12.43 -14.94
#